data_f4199b6cb1c7cb6e9f98c5ea448e8d02
#
_entry.id   f4199b6cb1c7cb6e9f98c5ea448e8d02
#
_cell.length_a   1.000
_cell.length_b   1.000
_cell.length_c   1.000
_cell.angle_alpha   90.00
_cell.angle_beta   90.00
_cell.angle_gamma   90.00
#
_symmetry.space_group_name_H-M   'P 1'
#
loop_
_entity.id
_entity.type
_entity.pdbx_description
1 polymer ?
#
loop_
_entity_poly.entity_id
_entity_poly.type
_entity_poly.pdbx_seq_one_letter_code
_entity_poly.pdbx_strand_id
1 'polypeptide(L)'
;MKLFFICIMLMTMVACNTASVENEKTDTVIVVANNSVSLVRENPNQQAISSYAVDVADGVNNANNWKFAANIYETKSTFKFLLKMKYKELEESDTLLIPNLGFMPKVEIRKATSAQACIIGFYDKKNQFKEYKKLSVKNEQLKLTTINHYSVGVYQRKVN
;
A
#
# COMPACT_ATOMS: atom_id res chain seq x y z
N MET A 1 29.15 71.62 3.41
CA MET A 1 30.59 71.32 3.31
C MET A 1 30.71 70.00 2.55
N LYS A 2 31.32 70.09 1.44
CA LYS A 2 31.57 69.10 0.39
C LYS A 2 32.42 67.94 0.90
N LEU A 3 32.12 66.70 0.53
CA LEU A 3 33.17 65.77 0.20
C LEU A 3 32.62 64.71 -0.82
N PHE A 4 33.18 64.82 -1.98
CA PHE A 4 33.14 63.85 -3.06
C PHE A 4 33.96 62.62 -2.68
N PHE A 5 33.38 61.44 -2.79
CA PHE A 5 34.18 60.22 -2.85
C PHE A 5 33.88 59.49 -4.16
N ILE A 6 34.85 59.57 -5.03
CA ILE A 6 34.99 58.83 -6.28
C ILE A 6 35.25 57.36 -5.88
N CYS A 7 34.34 56.47 -6.19
CA CYS A 7 34.60 55.04 -6.05
C CYS A 7 34.89 54.47 -7.43
N ILE A 8 36.12 54.07 -7.60
CA ILE A 8 36.72 53.47 -8.79
C ILE A 8 36.07 52.11 -9.04
N MET A 9 35.51 51.97 -10.22
CA MET A 9 34.87 50.74 -10.72
C MET A 9 36.02 49.79 -11.18
N LEU A 10 36.29 48.77 -10.37
CA LEU A 10 37.16 47.67 -10.79
C LEU A 10 36.28 46.60 -11.46
N MET A 11 36.34 46.57 -12.80
CA MET A 11 35.82 45.46 -13.60
C MET A 11 36.71 44.23 -13.43
N THR A 12 36.28 43.25 -12.65
CA THR A 12 36.88 41.93 -12.68
C THR A 12 36.15 41.08 -13.72
N MET A 13 36.84 40.82 -14.82
CA MET A 13 36.43 39.81 -15.81
C MET A 13 36.51 38.43 -15.17
N VAL A 14 35.37 37.88 -14.83
CA VAL A 14 35.25 36.44 -14.49
C VAL A 14 35.17 35.68 -15.80
N ALA A 15 36.28 35.04 -16.16
CA ALA A 15 36.32 34.07 -17.25
C ALA A 15 35.42 32.87 -16.88
N CYS A 16 34.30 32.75 -17.57
CA CYS A 16 33.43 31.57 -17.49
C CYS A 16 34.15 30.41 -18.17
N ASN A 17 34.73 29.52 -17.37
CA ASN A 17 35.23 28.23 -17.85
C ASN A 17 34.02 27.37 -18.12
N THR A 18 33.59 27.26 -19.37
CA THR A 18 32.61 26.27 -19.82
C THR A 18 33.25 24.89 -19.74
N ALA A 19 33.12 24.24 -18.61
CA ALA A 19 33.35 22.81 -18.53
C ALA A 19 32.26 22.15 -19.39
N SER A 20 32.66 21.57 -20.50
CA SER A 20 31.83 20.68 -21.32
C SER A 20 31.42 19.52 -20.44
N VAL A 21 30.14 19.52 -20.01
CA VAL A 21 29.54 18.35 -19.44
C VAL A 21 29.39 17.34 -20.56
N GLU A 22 30.28 16.37 -20.63
CA GLU A 22 30.08 15.15 -21.39
C GLU A 22 28.79 14.51 -20.87
N ASN A 23 27.74 14.56 -21.67
CA ASN A 23 26.54 13.75 -21.47
C ASN A 23 26.94 12.29 -21.66
N GLU A 24 27.34 11.61 -20.57
CA GLU A 24 27.33 10.17 -20.53
C GLU A 24 25.89 9.72 -20.81
N LYS A 25 25.66 9.24 -22.01
CA LYS A 25 24.45 8.49 -22.35
C LYS A 25 24.44 7.24 -21.46
N THR A 26 23.79 7.35 -20.33
CA THR A 26 23.46 6.18 -19.51
C THR A 26 22.35 5.42 -20.26
N ASP A 27 22.72 4.39 -21.01
CA ASP A 27 21.77 3.45 -21.55
C ASP A 27 21.08 2.75 -20.38
N THR A 28 19.92 3.28 -20.02
CA THR A 28 19.06 2.67 -19.00
C THR A 28 18.35 1.49 -19.64
N VAL A 29 18.92 0.30 -19.53
CA VAL A 29 18.20 -0.92 -19.87
C VAL A 29 17.11 -1.13 -18.85
N ILE A 30 15.89 -0.74 -19.20
CA ILE A 30 14.70 -1.07 -18.41
C ILE A 30 14.44 -2.56 -18.63
N VAL A 31 14.94 -3.39 -17.71
CA VAL A 31 14.52 -4.79 -17.66
C VAL A 31 13.09 -4.79 -17.11
N VAL A 32 12.12 -4.68 -18.00
CA VAL A 32 10.72 -4.95 -17.68
C VAL A 32 10.68 -6.44 -17.39
N ALA A 33 10.57 -6.81 -16.11
CA ALA A 33 10.25 -8.17 -15.75
C ALA A 33 8.88 -8.49 -16.37
N ASN A 34 8.88 -9.24 -17.47
CA ASN A 34 7.68 -9.72 -18.16
C ASN A 34 6.93 -10.74 -17.31
N ASN A 35 6.52 -10.35 -16.12
CA ASN A 35 5.51 -11.05 -15.35
C ASN A 35 4.19 -10.34 -15.57
N SER A 36 3.61 -10.55 -16.74
CA SER A 36 2.32 -10.01 -17.13
C SER A 36 1.20 -10.75 -16.39
N VAL A 37 1.04 -10.46 -15.09
CA VAL A 37 -0.20 -10.81 -14.41
C VAL A 37 -1.29 -9.93 -15.00
N SER A 38 -2.33 -10.56 -15.55
CA SER A 38 -3.48 -9.81 -16.06
C SER A 38 -4.02 -8.86 -14.99
N LEU A 39 -4.21 -7.58 -15.34
CA LEU A 39 -4.81 -6.61 -14.45
C LEU A 39 -6.32 -6.81 -14.28
N VAL A 40 -6.91 -7.62 -15.17
CA VAL A 40 -8.35 -7.93 -15.17
C VAL A 40 -8.54 -9.40 -14.81
N ARG A 41 -9.41 -9.63 -13.82
CA ARG A 41 -9.88 -10.96 -13.44
C ARG A 41 -11.15 -11.25 -14.22
N GLU A 42 -11.13 -12.26 -15.08
CA GLU A 42 -12.25 -12.62 -15.96
C GLU A 42 -13.47 -13.09 -15.15
N ASN A 43 -13.24 -13.96 -14.18
CA ASN A 43 -14.30 -14.59 -13.37
C ASN A 43 -14.02 -14.36 -11.87
N PRO A 44 -14.37 -13.19 -11.30
CA PRO A 44 -14.22 -12.94 -9.88
C PRO A 44 -15.16 -13.84 -9.08
N ASN A 45 -14.65 -14.42 -7.99
CA ASN A 45 -15.47 -15.20 -7.08
C ASN A 45 -16.51 -14.31 -6.39
N GLN A 46 -17.77 -14.68 -6.48
CA GLN A 46 -18.88 -13.95 -5.85
C GLN A 46 -18.97 -14.22 -4.33
N GLN A 47 -18.36 -15.30 -3.86
CA GLN A 47 -18.27 -15.62 -2.44
C GLN A 47 -17.05 -14.96 -1.81
N ALA A 48 -17.10 -14.77 -0.49
CA ALA A 48 -15.93 -14.28 0.23
C ALA A 48 -14.78 -15.28 0.11
N ILE A 49 -13.62 -14.80 -0.37
CA ILE A 49 -12.42 -15.63 -0.50
C ILE A 49 -11.68 -15.82 0.83
N SER A 50 -11.95 -14.94 1.79
CA SER A 50 -11.46 -15.03 3.16
C SER A 50 -12.43 -14.33 4.10
N SER A 51 -12.69 -14.94 5.26
CA SER A 51 -13.64 -14.44 6.25
C SER A 51 -13.09 -14.62 7.65
N TYR A 52 -13.41 -13.67 8.53
CA TYR A 52 -13.15 -13.73 9.96
C TYR A 52 -14.35 -13.18 10.72
N ALA A 53 -14.80 -13.86 11.73
CA ALA A 53 -15.87 -13.38 12.59
C ALA A 53 -15.67 -13.86 14.04
N VAL A 54 -16.02 -13.00 14.99
CA VAL A 54 -16.09 -13.30 16.41
C VAL A 54 -17.32 -12.63 17.02
N ASP A 55 -17.91 -13.28 18.01
CA ASP A 55 -19.02 -12.70 18.73
C ASP A 55 -18.56 -11.56 19.64
N VAL A 56 -19.41 -10.56 19.76
CA VAL A 56 -19.18 -9.39 20.63
C VAL A 56 -20.22 -9.44 21.74
N ALA A 57 -19.74 -9.49 22.99
CA ALA A 57 -20.63 -9.48 24.13
C ALA A 57 -21.46 -8.18 24.18
N ASP A 58 -22.75 -8.29 24.37
CA ASP A 58 -23.66 -7.15 24.51
C ASP A 58 -23.91 -6.74 25.95
N GLY A 59 -23.31 -7.46 26.91
CA GLY A 59 -23.48 -7.21 28.36
C GLY A 59 -24.82 -7.65 28.91
N VAL A 60 -25.75 -8.09 28.08
CA VAL A 60 -27.10 -8.52 28.43
C VAL A 60 -27.45 -9.84 27.76
N ASN A 61 -26.96 -10.95 28.28
CA ASN A 61 -27.28 -12.30 27.84
C ASN A 61 -27.03 -12.61 26.34
N ASN A 62 -26.22 -11.81 25.65
CA ASN A 62 -25.91 -11.91 24.22
C ASN A 62 -27.16 -11.95 23.31
N ALA A 63 -28.22 -11.26 23.69
CA ALA A 63 -29.49 -11.27 22.96
C ALA A 63 -29.38 -10.67 21.55
N ASN A 64 -28.44 -9.76 21.33
CA ASN A 64 -28.30 -9.00 20.08
C ASN A 64 -27.49 -9.73 18.99
N ASN A 65 -26.87 -10.87 19.26
CA ASN A 65 -26.01 -11.59 18.31
C ASN A 65 -24.97 -10.71 17.62
N TRP A 66 -24.41 -9.74 18.36
CA TRP A 66 -23.44 -8.82 17.81
C TRP A 66 -22.15 -9.53 17.40
N LYS A 67 -21.59 -9.09 16.28
CA LYS A 67 -20.35 -9.66 15.74
C LYS A 67 -19.37 -8.57 15.35
N PHE A 68 -18.09 -8.89 15.48
CA PHE A 68 -17.02 -8.26 14.74
C PHE A 68 -16.69 -9.20 13.59
N ALA A 69 -16.74 -8.71 12.34
CA ALA A 69 -16.49 -9.53 11.16
C ALA A 69 -15.77 -8.76 10.06
N ALA A 70 -15.02 -9.49 9.26
CA ALA A 70 -14.39 -9.01 8.04
C ALA A 70 -14.47 -10.06 6.94
N ASN A 71 -14.85 -9.65 5.73
CA ASN A 71 -14.99 -10.52 4.58
C ASN A 71 -14.32 -9.88 3.37
N ILE A 72 -13.51 -10.63 2.64
CA ILE A 72 -12.82 -10.17 1.43
C ILE A 72 -13.45 -10.85 0.22
N TYR A 73 -13.80 -10.04 -0.78
CA TYR A 73 -14.38 -10.47 -2.04
C TYR A 73 -13.47 -10.06 -3.21
N GLU A 74 -13.43 -10.88 -4.22
CA GLU A 74 -12.75 -10.52 -5.46
C GLU A 74 -13.51 -9.45 -6.23
N THR A 75 -12.79 -8.62 -6.99
CA THR A 75 -13.34 -7.68 -7.96
C THR A 75 -12.83 -8.03 -9.37
N LYS A 76 -13.36 -7.36 -10.38
CA LYS A 76 -12.84 -7.47 -11.75
C LYS A 76 -11.37 -7.04 -11.88
N SER A 77 -10.86 -6.25 -10.96
CA SER A 77 -9.44 -5.88 -10.93
C SER A 77 -8.65 -6.88 -10.09
N THR A 78 -7.60 -7.47 -10.64
CA THR A 78 -6.79 -8.52 -10.01
C THR A 78 -6.21 -8.11 -8.66
N PHE A 79 -5.78 -6.85 -8.53
CA PHE A 79 -5.13 -6.33 -7.33
C PHE A 79 -6.05 -5.50 -6.43
N LYS A 80 -7.35 -5.43 -6.76
CA LYS A 80 -8.37 -4.77 -5.93
C LYS A 80 -9.33 -5.80 -5.39
N PHE A 81 -9.66 -5.68 -4.12
CA PHE A 81 -10.63 -6.52 -3.44
C PHE A 81 -11.62 -5.63 -2.71
N LEU A 82 -12.84 -6.10 -2.55
CA LEU A 82 -13.83 -5.46 -1.70
C LEU A 82 -13.70 -6.04 -0.30
N LEU A 83 -13.42 -5.21 0.68
CA LEU A 83 -13.44 -5.55 2.09
C LEU A 83 -14.77 -5.09 2.70
N LYS A 84 -15.57 -6.01 3.20
CA LYS A 84 -16.76 -5.71 4.00
C LYS A 84 -16.45 -5.95 5.46
N MET A 85 -16.80 -5.01 6.31
CA MET A 85 -16.48 -4.98 7.73
C MET A 85 -17.76 -4.78 8.53
N LYS A 86 -17.84 -5.45 9.67
CA LYS A 86 -18.99 -5.33 10.58
C LYS A 86 -18.52 -5.25 12.03
N TYR A 87 -19.14 -4.36 12.79
CA TYR A 87 -19.02 -4.32 14.24
C TYR A 87 -20.39 -3.97 14.84
N LYS A 88 -20.96 -4.89 15.59
CA LYS A 88 -22.33 -4.77 16.11
C LYS A 88 -23.31 -4.56 14.93
N GLU A 89 -23.95 -3.39 14.90
CA GLU A 89 -24.89 -2.97 13.83
C GLU A 89 -24.20 -2.12 12.75
N LEU A 90 -22.96 -1.65 13.01
CA LEU A 90 -22.19 -0.88 12.06
C LEU A 90 -21.66 -1.79 10.96
N GLU A 91 -21.96 -1.45 9.71
CA GLU A 91 -21.43 -2.11 8.52
C GLU A 91 -20.74 -1.10 7.63
N GLU A 92 -19.51 -1.41 7.24
CA GLU A 92 -18.69 -0.58 6.36
C GLU A 92 -18.08 -1.41 5.23
N SER A 93 -17.71 -0.75 4.16
CA SER A 93 -16.96 -1.38 3.09
C SER A 93 -15.85 -0.47 2.60
N ASP A 94 -14.72 -1.07 2.22
CA ASP A 94 -13.55 -0.35 1.68
C ASP A 94 -12.92 -1.16 0.55
N THR A 95 -12.10 -0.49 -0.25
CA THR A 95 -11.30 -1.12 -1.30
C THR A 95 -9.93 -1.49 -0.75
N LEU A 96 -9.65 -2.78 -0.71
CA LEU A 96 -8.33 -3.32 -0.37
C LEU A 96 -7.46 -3.38 -1.62
N LEU A 97 -6.43 -2.54 -1.69
CA LEU A 97 -5.44 -2.54 -2.77
C LEU A 97 -4.24 -3.41 -2.35
N ILE A 98 -3.96 -4.46 -3.10
CA ILE A 98 -2.77 -5.30 -2.90
C ILE A 98 -1.69 -4.84 -3.88
N PRO A 99 -0.43 -4.64 -3.45
CA PRO A 99 0.65 -4.29 -4.34
C PRO A 99 0.85 -5.33 -5.45
N ASN A 100 1.06 -4.87 -6.69
CA ASN A 100 1.42 -5.78 -7.79
C ASN A 100 2.89 -6.18 -7.64
N LEU A 101 3.13 -7.35 -7.09
CA LEU A 101 4.46 -7.94 -6.90
C LEU A 101 4.86 -8.90 -8.04
N GLY A 102 4.14 -8.87 -9.18
CA GLY A 102 4.40 -9.70 -10.35
C GLY A 102 3.89 -11.14 -10.22
N PHE A 103 2.90 -11.39 -9.37
CA PHE A 103 2.19 -12.67 -9.24
C PHE A 103 0.75 -12.44 -8.75
N MET A 104 -0.11 -13.46 -8.94
CA MET A 104 -1.50 -13.40 -8.48
C MET A 104 -1.55 -13.28 -6.96
N PRO A 105 -2.25 -12.26 -6.42
CA PRO A 105 -2.34 -12.08 -4.98
C PRO A 105 -3.29 -13.12 -4.37
N LYS A 106 -2.79 -13.90 -3.41
CA LYS A 106 -3.59 -14.73 -2.52
C LYS A 106 -3.77 -13.96 -1.21
N VAL A 107 -4.97 -13.47 -0.94
CA VAL A 107 -5.28 -12.64 0.23
C VAL A 107 -5.96 -13.48 1.30
N GLU A 108 -5.63 -13.23 2.57
CA GLU A 108 -6.17 -13.96 3.71
C GLU A 108 -6.37 -13.02 4.91
N ILE A 109 -7.38 -13.31 5.72
CA ILE A 109 -7.61 -12.69 7.02
C ILE A 109 -7.18 -13.67 8.11
N ARG A 110 -6.41 -13.19 9.07
CA ARG A 110 -5.99 -13.94 10.25
C ARG A 110 -6.43 -13.27 11.54
N LYS A 111 -6.64 -14.07 12.55
CA LYS A 111 -6.89 -13.58 13.92
C LYS A 111 -5.71 -12.72 14.38
N ALA A 112 -6.01 -11.57 14.97
CA ALA A 112 -5.01 -10.76 15.70
C ALA A 112 -4.97 -11.15 17.18
N THR A 113 -4.01 -10.60 17.93
CA THR A 113 -3.89 -10.82 19.37
C THR A 113 -5.09 -10.26 20.15
N SER A 114 -5.65 -9.14 19.69
CA SER A 114 -6.84 -8.52 20.32
C SER A 114 -8.12 -9.22 19.90
N ALA A 115 -9.09 -9.34 20.80
CA ALA A 115 -10.33 -10.07 20.56
C ALA A 115 -11.14 -9.52 19.37
N GLN A 116 -11.26 -8.18 19.26
CA GLN A 116 -12.01 -7.51 18.19
C GLN A 116 -11.01 -6.89 17.18
N ALA A 117 -10.13 -7.73 16.64
CA ALA A 117 -9.20 -7.34 15.61
C ALA A 117 -8.81 -8.54 14.73
N CYS A 118 -8.47 -8.23 13.48
CA CYS A 118 -7.89 -9.20 12.55
C CYS A 118 -6.77 -8.54 11.72
N ILE A 119 -5.89 -9.38 11.21
CA ILE A 119 -4.81 -9.01 10.29
C ILE A 119 -5.21 -9.42 8.89
N ILE A 120 -5.14 -8.50 7.97
CA ILE A 120 -5.34 -8.72 6.54
C ILE A 120 -3.97 -8.72 5.90
N GLY A 121 -3.67 -9.77 5.15
CA GLY A 121 -2.39 -9.92 4.49
C GLY A 121 -2.50 -10.71 3.20
N PHE A 122 -1.36 -10.96 2.59
CA PHE A 122 -1.24 -11.74 1.36
C PHE A 122 -0.01 -12.63 1.42
N TYR A 123 0.04 -13.63 0.55
CA TYR A 123 1.18 -14.51 0.45
C TYR A 123 2.17 -14.02 -0.58
N ASP A 124 3.47 -14.10 -0.28
CA ASP A 124 4.55 -13.83 -1.22
C ASP A 124 4.85 -15.02 -2.14
N LYS A 125 5.83 -14.88 -3.05
CA LYS A 125 6.27 -15.96 -3.96
C LYS A 125 6.77 -17.22 -3.24
N LYS A 126 7.21 -17.08 -1.98
CA LYS A 126 7.67 -18.20 -1.15
C LYS A 126 6.53 -18.79 -0.31
N ASN A 127 5.28 -18.42 -0.60
CA ASN A 127 4.10 -18.79 0.17
C ASN A 127 4.19 -18.40 1.66
N GLN A 128 4.88 -17.29 1.96
CA GLN A 128 4.94 -16.72 3.29
C GLN A 128 3.88 -15.62 3.42
N PHE A 129 3.10 -15.70 4.50
CA PHE A 129 2.10 -14.67 4.80
C PHE A 129 2.78 -13.34 5.16
N LYS A 130 2.37 -12.27 4.51
CA LYS A 130 2.82 -10.89 4.74
C LYS A 130 1.67 -10.10 5.32
N GLU A 131 1.82 -9.66 6.55
CA GLU A 131 0.84 -8.79 7.20
C GLU A 131 0.83 -7.43 6.52
N TYR A 132 -0.35 -6.93 6.17
CA TYR A 132 -0.49 -5.68 5.42
C TYR A 132 -1.32 -4.65 6.15
N LYS A 133 -2.55 -5.00 6.53
CA LYS A 133 -3.45 -4.11 7.25
C LYS A 133 -3.99 -4.80 8.51
N LYS A 134 -4.34 -3.99 9.48
CA LYS A 134 -5.05 -4.42 10.70
C LYS A 134 -6.41 -3.75 10.74
N LEU A 135 -7.46 -4.55 10.84
CA LEU A 135 -8.79 -4.09 11.21
C LEU A 135 -8.96 -4.26 12.72
N SER A 136 -9.44 -3.25 13.40
CA SER A 136 -9.69 -3.29 14.84
C SER A 136 -10.84 -2.35 15.20
N VAL A 137 -11.39 -2.52 16.41
CA VAL A 137 -12.36 -1.60 16.97
C VAL A 137 -11.65 -0.64 17.92
N LYS A 138 -11.89 0.66 17.78
CA LYS A 138 -11.42 1.71 18.67
C LYS A 138 -12.54 2.72 18.89
N ASN A 139 -12.90 2.97 20.15
CA ASN A 139 -14.01 3.88 20.50
C ASN A 139 -15.30 3.54 19.76
N GLU A 140 -15.70 2.26 19.78
CA GLU A 140 -16.89 1.74 19.10
C GLU A 140 -16.92 1.93 17.57
N GLN A 141 -15.79 2.26 16.94
CA GLN A 141 -15.67 2.47 15.50
C GLN A 141 -14.69 1.47 14.89
N LEU A 142 -14.97 1.05 13.67
CA LEU A 142 -14.07 0.25 12.85
C LEU A 142 -12.87 1.11 12.42
N LYS A 143 -11.67 0.57 12.56
CA LYS A 143 -10.44 1.23 12.15
C LYS A 143 -9.57 0.29 11.34
N LEU A 144 -9.42 0.59 10.05
CA LEU A 144 -8.48 -0.08 9.16
C LEU A 144 -7.14 0.69 9.13
N THR A 145 -6.06 0.03 9.56
CA THR A 145 -4.72 0.65 9.65
C THR A 145 -3.74 -0.14 8.81
N THR A 146 -2.91 0.52 8.01
CA THR A 146 -1.78 -0.12 7.33
C THR A 146 -0.66 -0.34 8.34
N ILE A 147 -0.18 -1.58 8.47
CA ILE A 147 0.89 -1.96 9.40
C ILE A 147 2.23 -2.17 8.69
N ASN A 148 2.19 -2.59 7.43
CA ASN A 148 3.39 -2.72 6.61
C ASN A 148 3.14 -2.16 5.21
N HIS A 149 4.19 -1.60 4.59
CA HIS A 149 4.17 -1.11 3.22
C HIS A 149 5.01 -2.04 2.34
N TYR A 150 4.47 -2.40 1.19
CA TYR A 150 5.14 -3.26 0.22
C TYR A 150 5.20 -2.55 -1.13
N SER A 151 6.39 -2.54 -1.73
CA SER A 151 6.62 -1.98 -3.07
C SER A 151 7.55 -2.89 -3.86
N VAL A 152 7.46 -2.83 -5.18
CA VAL A 152 8.44 -3.48 -6.07
C VAL A 152 9.63 -2.54 -6.18
N GLY A 153 10.82 -3.04 -5.80
CA GLY A 153 12.07 -2.33 -6.06
C GLY A 153 12.40 -2.38 -7.54
N VAL A 154 12.58 -1.22 -8.16
CA VAL A 154 13.16 -1.13 -9.52
C VAL A 154 14.68 -1.11 -9.36
N TYR A 155 15.36 -2.17 -9.80
CA TYR A 155 16.82 -2.21 -9.84
C TYR A 155 17.30 -1.60 -11.16
N GLN A 156 18.00 -0.49 -11.06
CA GLN A 156 18.78 0.04 -12.18
C GLN A 156 20.17 -0.61 -12.15
N ARG A 157 20.52 -1.38 -13.17
CA ARG A 157 21.87 -1.92 -13.34
C ARG A 157 22.64 -0.97 -14.23
N LYS A 158 23.69 -0.35 -13.70
CA LYS A 158 24.69 0.30 -14.55
C LYS A 158 25.39 -0.78 -15.38
N VAL A 159 25.32 -0.68 -16.69
CA VAL A 159 26.14 -1.47 -17.62
C VAL A 159 27.38 -0.64 -17.88
N ASN A 160 28.54 -1.12 -17.39
CA ASN A 160 29.86 -0.53 -17.69
C ASN A 160 30.30 -0.99 -19.07
#